data_1f3bec5b59cff406073cc5c9268b3bbf
#
_entry.id   1f3bec5b59cff406073cc5c9268b3bbf
#
_cell.length_a   1.000
_cell.length_b   1.000
_cell.length_c   1.000
_cell.angle_alpha   90.00
_cell.angle_beta   90.00
_cell.angle_gamma   90.00
#
_symmetry.space_group_name_H-M   'P 1'
#
loop_
_entity.id
_entity.type
_entity.pdbx_description
1 polymer ?
#
loop_
_entity_poly.entity_id
_entity_poly.type
_entity_poly.pdbx_seq_one_letter_code
_entity_poly.pdbx_strand_id
1 'polypeptide(L)'
;YEDISLRQKTTADMLQRLNNVYNSYNSELVTYNPSIESVFDEADESFGDNAPERSRQVIKLYWNGQRLLINNFNEVIENKIAETELLIKDQDREIFEDILSQTIAQKLTSRIDESRSWVKEMSKLMSSMDTSMGLYFSLDWKPVESEADEMDIKDLEKILTMDKEMITSEDEIKVANHFRVKISKEKQRMEDNGEIINYLSLVREVLDYRKWFEFRMKYSRPNNPKQDLTNARFNRFSGGEKAMAMYVPLFAAVNAQYKKALKEDHPRIIALDEAFAGVDDKNIESMFMMVEDLDFDYIMNSQVLWGCYRSVKRLRICELLRPLNSSVI
;
A
#
# COMPACT_ATOMS: atom_id res chain seq x y z
N TYR A 1 -43.66 -5.20 -2.26
CA TYR A 1 -45.07 -5.74 -2.24
C TYR A 1 -45.91 -4.99 -3.24
N GLU A 2 -46.04 -5.53 -4.45
CA GLU A 2 -47.00 -5.07 -5.49
C GLU A 2 -48.37 -5.65 -5.17
N ASP A 3 -49.01 -5.19 -4.13
CA ASP A 3 -50.18 -5.82 -3.53
C ASP A 3 -51.48 -5.70 -4.35
N ILE A 4 -51.55 -4.78 -5.29
CA ILE A 4 -52.81 -4.49 -6.04
C ILE A 4 -52.89 -5.28 -7.35
N SER A 5 -51.77 -5.58 -8.00
CA SER A 5 -51.76 -6.33 -9.28
C SER A 5 -51.98 -7.84 -9.10
N LEU A 6 -51.76 -8.38 -7.92
CA LEU A 6 -51.89 -9.80 -7.62
C LEU A 6 -53.37 -10.25 -7.50
N ARG A 7 -54.27 -9.35 -7.09
CA ARG A 7 -55.70 -9.67 -6.90
C ARG A 7 -56.46 -9.99 -8.19
N GLN A 8 -55.89 -9.65 -9.34
CA GLN A 8 -56.51 -9.85 -10.66
C GLN A 8 -55.91 -11.04 -11.42
N LYS A 9 -54.94 -11.76 -10.87
CA LYS A 9 -54.28 -12.89 -11.55
C LYS A 9 -54.92 -14.20 -11.19
N THR A 10 -55.04 -15.10 -12.16
CA THR A 10 -55.52 -16.46 -11.92
C THR A 10 -54.46 -17.27 -11.15
N THR A 11 -54.90 -18.34 -10.46
CA THR A 11 -53.99 -19.26 -9.74
C THR A 11 -52.94 -19.85 -10.70
N ALA A 12 -53.29 -20.13 -11.95
CA ALA A 12 -52.39 -20.63 -12.98
C ALA A 12 -51.29 -19.61 -13.31
N ASP A 13 -51.59 -18.31 -13.42
CA ASP A 13 -50.63 -17.26 -13.68
C ASP A 13 -49.65 -17.09 -12.53
N MET A 14 -50.15 -17.23 -11.30
CA MET A 14 -49.30 -17.17 -10.10
C MET A 14 -48.34 -18.33 -10.01
N LEU A 15 -48.77 -19.56 -10.30
CA LEU A 15 -47.93 -20.75 -10.33
C LEU A 15 -46.88 -20.68 -11.43
N GLN A 16 -47.25 -20.17 -12.61
CA GLN A 16 -46.30 -19.96 -13.69
C GLN A 16 -45.23 -18.93 -13.30
N ARG A 17 -45.61 -17.85 -12.64
CA ARG A 17 -44.67 -16.85 -12.14
C ARG A 17 -43.74 -17.42 -11.06
N LEU A 18 -44.28 -18.20 -10.13
CA LEU A 18 -43.49 -18.89 -9.11
C LEU A 18 -42.43 -19.79 -9.74
N ASN A 19 -42.81 -20.62 -10.70
CA ASN A 19 -41.87 -21.50 -11.41
C ASN A 19 -40.82 -20.72 -12.20
N ASN A 20 -41.16 -19.62 -12.84
CA ASN A 20 -40.22 -18.78 -13.57
C ASN A 20 -39.18 -18.17 -12.63
N VAL A 21 -39.59 -17.62 -11.48
CA VAL A 21 -38.70 -17.09 -10.44
C VAL A 21 -37.83 -18.18 -9.89
N TYR A 22 -38.40 -19.33 -9.52
CA TYR A 22 -37.63 -20.47 -9.04
C TYR A 22 -36.52 -20.89 -10.01
N ASN A 23 -36.86 -21.03 -11.30
CA ASN A 23 -35.90 -21.42 -12.33
C ASN A 23 -34.82 -20.37 -12.56
N SER A 24 -35.13 -19.08 -12.44
CA SER A 24 -34.16 -18.02 -12.64
C SER A 24 -33.11 -17.95 -11.51
N TYR A 25 -33.48 -18.28 -10.28
CA TYR A 25 -32.57 -18.23 -9.12
C TYR A 25 -32.05 -19.61 -8.65
N ASN A 26 -32.52 -20.69 -9.25
CA ASN A 26 -32.16 -22.04 -8.83
C ASN A 26 -30.65 -22.30 -8.91
N SER A 27 -29.97 -21.76 -9.93
CA SER A 27 -28.52 -21.89 -10.09
C SER A 27 -27.72 -21.16 -9.00
N GLU A 28 -28.22 -20.03 -8.53
CA GLU A 28 -27.58 -19.23 -7.47
C GLU A 28 -27.80 -19.84 -6.08
N LEU A 29 -28.95 -20.53 -5.89
CA LEU A 29 -29.35 -21.14 -4.64
C LEU A 29 -29.07 -22.64 -4.53
N VAL A 30 -28.35 -23.20 -5.48
CA VAL A 30 -28.00 -24.65 -5.53
C VAL A 30 -27.44 -25.17 -4.20
N THR A 31 -26.60 -24.37 -3.52
CA THR A 31 -26.01 -24.74 -2.22
C THR A 31 -27.05 -24.99 -1.13
N TYR A 32 -28.20 -24.36 -1.23
CA TYR A 32 -29.31 -24.46 -0.28
C TYR A 32 -30.41 -25.41 -0.73
N ASN A 33 -30.17 -26.19 -1.78
CA ASN A 33 -31.05 -27.23 -2.33
C ASN A 33 -32.54 -26.80 -2.37
N PRO A 34 -32.87 -25.75 -3.14
CA PRO A 34 -34.23 -25.23 -3.21
C PRO A 34 -35.20 -26.27 -3.76
N SER A 35 -36.38 -26.37 -3.19
CA SER A 35 -37.45 -27.26 -3.66
C SER A 35 -38.80 -26.56 -3.64
N ILE A 36 -39.64 -26.89 -4.62
CA ILE A 36 -41.08 -26.52 -4.61
C ILE A 36 -41.86 -27.72 -4.10
N GLU A 37 -42.60 -27.52 -3.04
CA GLU A 37 -43.39 -28.57 -2.40
C GLU A 37 -44.85 -28.16 -2.26
N SER A 38 -45.77 -29.13 -2.37
CA SER A 38 -47.19 -28.90 -2.07
C SER A 38 -47.37 -28.64 -0.57
N VAL A 39 -48.24 -27.72 -0.22
CA VAL A 39 -48.59 -27.42 1.19
C VAL A 39 -49.45 -28.54 1.79
N PHE A 40 -50.24 -29.23 0.96
CA PHE A 40 -51.14 -30.29 1.39
C PHE A 40 -50.67 -31.63 0.87
N ASP A 41 -50.74 -32.67 1.69
CA ASP A 41 -50.51 -34.05 1.28
C ASP A 41 -51.57 -34.52 0.32
N GLU A 42 -51.21 -35.29 -0.70
CA GLU A 42 -52.16 -35.93 -1.63
C GLU A 42 -53.19 -36.81 -0.91
N ALA A 43 -52.88 -37.26 0.33
CA ALA A 43 -53.75 -38.10 1.15
C ALA A 43 -54.77 -37.33 2.02
N ASP A 44 -54.76 -35.97 1.96
CA ASP A 44 -55.70 -35.16 2.79
C ASP A 44 -57.04 -35.10 2.14
N GLU A 45 -57.95 -36.04 2.53
CA GLU A 45 -59.32 -36.18 2.03
C GLU A 45 -60.27 -35.01 2.43
N SER A 46 -59.82 -34.08 3.28
CA SER A 46 -60.59 -32.95 3.75
C SER A 46 -60.94 -31.95 2.67
N PHE A 47 -60.23 -31.97 1.56
CA PHE A 47 -60.45 -31.11 0.39
C PHE A 47 -60.86 -31.98 -0.81
N GLY A 48 -61.96 -31.58 -1.51
CA GLY A 48 -62.37 -32.22 -2.77
C GLY A 48 -61.29 -32.13 -3.85
N ASP A 49 -61.28 -33.06 -4.80
CA ASP A 49 -60.24 -33.24 -5.84
C ASP A 49 -59.92 -31.97 -6.67
N ASN A 50 -60.85 -31.03 -6.77
CA ASN A 50 -60.68 -29.77 -7.52
C ASN A 50 -60.57 -28.52 -6.62
N ALA A 51 -60.31 -28.67 -5.32
CA ALA A 51 -60.23 -27.53 -4.45
C ALA A 51 -59.00 -26.65 -4.79
N PRO A 52 -59.16 -25.32 -4.92
CA PRO A 52 -58.05 -24.40 -5.22
C PRO A 52 -56.88 -24.50 -4.19
N GLU A 53 -57.22 -24.91 -2.98
CA GLU A 53 -56.26 -25.10 -1.89
C GLU A 53 -55.20 -26.17 -2.22
N ARG A 54 -55.58 -27.24 -2.96
CA ARG A 54 -54.65 -28.31 -3.37
C ARG A 54 -53.51 -27.80 -4.30
N SER A 55 -53.70 -26.67 -4.97
CA SER A 55 -52.69 -26.08 -5.83
C SER A 55 -51.69 -25.17 -5.11
N ARG A 56 -51.78 -25.04 -3.77
CA ARG A 56 -50.84 -24.23 -2.98
C ARG A 56 -49.49 -24.88 -2.94
N GLN A 57 -48.48 -24.13 -3.38
CA GLN A 57 -47.06 -24.53 -3.38
C GLN A 57 -46.25 -23.55 -2.54
N VAL A 58 -45.19 -24.07 -1.93
CA VAL A 58 -44.21 -23.29 -1.17
C VAL A 58 -42.81 -23.65 -1.61
N ILE A 59 -41.94 -22.66 -1.55
CA ILE A 59 -40.50 -22.88 -1.75
C ILE A 59 -39.88 -23.13 -0.39
N LYS A 60 -39.11 -24.22 -0.28
CA LYS A 60 -38.30 -24.54 0.88
C LYS A 60 -36.82 -24.60 0.48
N LEU A 61 -35.96 -24.16 1.38
CA LEU A 61 -34.51 -24.21 1.26
C LEU A 61 -33.94 -25.03 2.43
N TYR A 62 -32.79 -25.64 2.17
CA TYR A 62 -32.11 -26.47 3.16
C TYR A 62 -31.05 -25.67 3.89
N TRP A 63 -31.12 -25.69 5.25
CA TRP A 63 -30.15 -25.03 6.10
C TRP A 63 -29.90 -25.86 7.36
N ASN A 64 -28.63 -26.19 7.65
CA ASN A 64 -28.19 -26.90 8.84
C ASN A 64 -29.03 -28.15 9.21
N GLY A 65 -29.38 -28.97 8.22
CA GLY A 65 -30.14 -30.20 8.46
C GLY A 65 -31.66 -30.04 8.44
N GLN A 66 -32.18 -28.85 8.23
CA GLN A 66 -33.62 -28.56 8.24
C GLN A 66 -34.08 -27.90 6.93
N ARG A 67 -35.32 -28.21 6.54
CA ARG A 67 -35.99 -27.52 5.42
C ARG A 67 -36.79 -26.34 5.97
N LEU A 68 -36.45 -25.15 5.54
CA LEU A 68 -37.08 -23.92 5.97
C LEU A 68 -37.93 -23.30 4.86
N LEU A 69 -39.05 -22.72 5.19
CA LEU A 69 -39.78 -21.82 4.30
C LEU A 69 -38.91 -20.61 3.97
N ILE A 70 -39.12 -20.03 2.79
CA ILE A 70 -38.31 -18.91 2.28
C ILE A 70 -38.25 -17.72 3.27
N ASN A 71 -39.35 -17.40 3.94
CA ASN A 71 -39.37 -16.31 4.92
C ASN A 71 -38.49 -16.63 6.14
N ASN A 72 -38.58 -17.84 6.68
CA ASN A 72 -37.77 -18.28 7.80
C ASN A 72 -36.29 -18.39 7.42
N PHE A 73 -36.01 -18.80 6.18
CA PHE A 73 -34.66 -18.83 5.63
C PHE A 73 -34.08 -17.42 5.54
N ASN A 74 -34.87 -16.43 5.08
CA ASN A 74 -34.43 -15.04 5.03
C ASN A 74 -34.10 -14.50 6.43
N GLU A 75 -34.91 -14.75 7.44
CA GLU A 75 -34.62 -14.37 8.83
C GLU A 75 -33.32 -14.99 9.33
N VAL A 76 -33.06 -16.26 9.02
CA VAL A 76 -31.82 -16.95 9.40
C VAL A 76 -30.62 -16.30 8.73
N ILE A 77 -30.73 -15.95 7.44
CA ILE A 77 -29.63 -15.28 6.72
C ILE A 77 -29.40 -13.87 7.26
N GLU A 78 -30.44 -13.08 7.49
CA GLU A 78 -30.33 -11.74 8.09
C GLU A 78 -29.66 -11.79 9.47
N ASN A 79 -30.07 -12.75 10.32
CA ASN A 79 -29.44 -12.96 11.61
C ASN A 79 -27.95 -13.37 11.48
N LYS A 80 -27.63 -14.21 10.49
CA LYS A 80 -26.25 -14.63 10.26
C LYS A 80 -25.37 -13.51 9.73
N ILE A 81 -25.93 -12.63 8.89
CA ILE A 81 -25.24 -11.42 8.43
C ILE A 81 -24.94 -10.52 9.65
N ALA A 82 -25.95 -10.23 10.47
CA ALA A 82 -25.79 -9.38 11.67
C ALA A 82 -24.76 -9.95 12.66
N GLU A 83 -24.81 -11.28 12.90
CA GLU A 83 -23.81 -11.96 13.74
C GLU A 83 -22.40 -11.84 13.15
N THR A 84 -22.26 -12.04 11.86
CA THR A 84 -20.96 -11.96 11.17
C THR A 84 -20.41 -10.53 11.16
N GLU A 85 -21.27 -9.53 10.95
CA GLU A 85 -20.89 -8.11 11.07
C GLU A 85 -20.45 -7.74 12.48
N LEU A 86 -21.10 -8.29 13.50
CA LEU A 86 -20.71 -8.08 14.90
C LEU A 86 -19.32 -8.70 15.16
N LEU A 87 -19.08 -9.93 14.69
CA LEU A 87 -17.78 -10.60 14.81
C LEU A 87 -16.66 -9.84 14.10
N ILE A 88 -16.94 -9.28 12.91
CA ILE A 88 -15.99 -8.45 12.18
C ILE A 88 -15.67 -7.19 13.00
N LYS A 89 -16.68 -6.53 13.57
CA LYS A 89 -16.48 -5.34 14.41
C LYS A 89 -15.66 -5.65 15.67
N ASP A 90 -15.89 -6.79 16.29
CA ASP A 90 -15.12 -7.22 17.48
C ASP A 90 -13.66 -7.55 17.11
N GLN A 91 -13.41 -8.21 15.98
CA GLN A 91 -12.06 -8.44 15.48
C GLN A 91 -11.36 -7.14 15.12
N ASP A 92 -12.03 -6.22 14.45
CA ASP A 92 -11.49 -4.89 14.15
C ASP A 92 -11.10 -4.17 15.44
N ARG A 93 -11.96 -4.22 16.47
CA ARG A 93 -11.70 -3.62 17.77
C ARG A 93 -10.47 -4.23 18.46
N GLU A 94 -10.36 -5.55 18.51
CA GLU A 94 -9.22 -6.25 19.11
C GLU A 94 -7.90 -5.85 18.44
N ILE A 95 -7.90 -5.69 17.14
CA ILE A 95 -6.71 -5.24 16.39
C ILE A 95 -6.37 -3.78 16.69
N PHE A 96 -7.37 -2.91 16.79
CA PHE A 96 -7.12 -1.52 17.16
C PHE A 96 -6.59 -1.40 18.59
N GLU A 97 -7.06 -2.23 19.51
CA GLU A 97 -6.51 -2.34 20.85
C GLU A 97 -5.06 -2.83 20.83
N ASP A 98 -4.72 -3.79 19.95
CA ASP A 98 -3.34 -4.26 19.74
C ASP A 98 -2.45 -3.20 19.07
N ILE A 99 -2.95 -2.48 18.07
CA ILE A 99 -2.22 -1.36 17.43
C ILE A 99 -1.93 -0.25 18.42
N LEU A 100 -2.87 0.07 19.28
CA LEU A 100 -2.73 1.03 20.38
C LEU A 100 -1.97 0.43 21.56
N SER A 101 -1.68 -0.89 21.54
CA SER A 101 -0.83 -1.48 22.56
C SER A 101 0.51 -0.76 22.59
N GLN A 102 0.99 -0.43 23.75
CA GLN A 102 2.21 0.33 23.97
C GLN A 102 3.42 -0.22 23.16
N THR A 103 3.45 -1.54 22.97
CA THR A 103 4.55 -2.22 22.24
C THR A 103 4.57 -1.88 20.76
N ILE A 104 3.43 -1.87 20.09
CA ILE A 104 3.36 -1.58 18.64
C ILE A 104 3.53 -0.08 18.40
N ALA A 105 2.85 0.75 19.17
CA ALA A 105 3.00 2.20 19.11
C ALA A 105 4.46 2.63 19.33
N GLN A 106 5.11 2.12 20.37
CA GLN A 106 6.54 2.39 20.64
C GLN A 106 7.46 1.92 19.51
N LYS A 107 7.22 0.73 18.94
CA LYS A 107 8.00 0.24 17.80
C LYS A 107 7.83 1.12 16.57
N LEU A 108 6.61 1.52 16.23
CA LEU A 108 6.34 2.41 15.10
C LEU A 108 7.03 3.76 15.31
N THR A 109 6.85 4.36 16.47
CA THR A 109 7.49 5.65 16.82
C THR A 109 9.00 5.56 16.75
N SER A 110 9.61 4.53 17.35
CA SER A 110 11.07 4.32 17.29
C SER A 110 11.55 4.22 15.84
N ARG A 111 10.83 3.51 14.97
CA ARG A 111 11.18 3.38 13.56
C ARG A 111 11.02 4.68 12.77
N ILE A 112 10.00 5.45 13.09
CA ILE A 112 9.78 6.78 12.50
C ILE A 112 10.92 7.73 12.91
N ASP A 113 11.30 7.74 14.18
CA ASP A 113 12.38 8.59 14.69
C ASP A 113 13.76 8.18 14.13
N GLU A 114 14.04 6.88 14.05
CA GLU A 114 15.25 6.37 13.38
C GLU A 114 15.31 6.84 11.91
N SER A 115 14.18 6.73 11.19
CA SER A 115 14.08 7.17 9.80
C SER A 115 14.24 8.68 9.65
N ARG A 116 13.64 9.45 10.55
CA ARG A 116 13.77 10.92 10.59
C ARG A 116 15.21 11.35 10.86
N SER A 117 15.86 10.71 11.80
CA SER A 117 17.29 10.96 12.12
C SER A 117 18.16 10.64 10.92
N TRP A 118 17.93 9.51 10.27
CA TRP A 118 18.66 9.12 9.07
C TRP A 118 18.46 10.13 7.91
N VAL A 119 17.22 10.59 7.66
CA VAL A 119 16.95 11.61 6.64
C VAL A 119 17.68 12.92 6.97
N LYS A 120 17.70 13.33 8.23
CA LYS A 120 18.40 14.52 8.68
C LYS A 120 19.89 14.43 8.45
N GLU A 121 20.51 13.29 8.74
CA GLU A 121 21.94 13.05 8.48
C GLU A 121 22.23 13.05 6.97
N MET A 122 21.42 12.37 6.17
CA MET A 122 21.54 12.42 4.71
C MET A 122 21.42 13.83 4.18
N SER A 123 20.41 14.56 4.62
CA SER A 123 20.16 15.94 4.20
C SER A 123 21.34 16.87 4.55
N LYS A 124 21.94 16.66 5.73
CA LYS A 124 23.15 17.37 6.15
C LYS A 124 24.32 17.05 5.25
N LEU A 125 24.58 15.76 4.98
CA LEU A 125 25.64 15.29 4.10
C LEU A 125 25.47 15.86 2.68
N MET A 126 24.27 15.74 2.10
CA MET A 126 23.98 16.31 0.78
C MET A 126 24.18 17.81 0.70
N SER A 127 23.84 18.55 1.79
CA SER A 127 24.03 19.99 1.85
C SER A 127 25.51 20.42 2.04
N SER A 128 26.38 19.51 2.53
CA SER A 128 27.81 19.75 2.69
C SER A 128 28.63 19.38 1.46
N MET A 129 28.06 18.61 0.52
CA MET A 129 28.73 18.28 -0.72
C MET A 129 28.81 19.52 -1.62
N ASP A 130 30.04 19.99 -1.84
CA ASP A 130 30.28 21.15 -2.69
C ASP A 130 30.17 20.74 -4.17
N THR A 131 29.35 21.47 -4.90
CA THR A 131 29.20 21.28 -6.32
C THR A 131 29.85 22.44 -7.06
N SER A 132 30.61 22.16 -8.12
CA SER A 132 31.24 23.19 -8.95
C SER A 132 30.29 24.26 -9.47
N MET A 133 29.00 23.99 -9.45
CA MET A 133 27.92 24.86 -9.92
C MET A 133 27.25 25.65 -8.77
N GLY A 134 27.69 25.49 -7.53
CA GLY A 134 27.07 26.12 -6.36
C GLY A 134 25.65 25.63 -6.09
N LEU A 135 25.30 24.41 -6.50
CA LEU A 135 24.04 23.77 -6.17
C LEU A 135 24.18 22.98 -4.87
N TYR A 136 23.28 23.20 -3.95
CA TYR A 136 23.19 22.45 -2.71
C TYR A 136 21.88 21.68 -2.69
N PHE A 137 21.94 20.40 -2.36
CA PHE A 137 20.78 19.52 -2.27
C PHE A 137 20.45 19.21 -0.82
N SER A 138 19.19 19.01 -0.54
CA SER A 138 18.73 18.55 0.77
C SER A 138 17.50 17.67 0.60
N LEU A 139 17.27 16.78 1.57
CA LEU A 139 16.16 15.86 1.58
C LEU A 139 15.21 16.21 2.74
N ASP A 140 13.94 16.34 2.43
CA ASP A 140 12.86 16.43 3.42
C ASP A 140 12.07 15.12 3.40
N TRP A 141 11.57 14.72 4.54
CA TRP A 141 10.66 13.61 4.71
C TRP A 141 9.39 14.13 5.38
N LYS A 142 8.33 14.21 4.63
CA LYS A 142 7.08 14.87 5.04
C LYS A 142 5.93 13.89 5.06
N PRO A 143 4.99 14.06 6.00
CA PRO A 143 3.73 13.31 5.96
C PRO A 143 3.04 13.51 4.61
N VAL A 144 2.46 12.43 4.09
CA VAL A 144 1.56 12.46 2.94
C VAL A 144 0.30 13.22 3.35
N GLU A 145 -0.27 13.99 2.45
CA GLU A 145 -1.55 14.67 2.69
C GLU A 145 -2.64 13.61 2.89
N SER A 146 -3.34 13.72 4.03
CA SER A 146 -4.43 12.81 4.37
C SER A 146 -5.68 13.15 3.54
N GLU A 147 -6.45 12.13 3.17
CA GLU A 147 -7.76 12.33 2.55
C GLU A 147 -8.78 12.83 3.58
N ALA A 148 -9.92 13.37 3.12
CA ALA A 148 -10.91 14.03 3.96
C ALA A 148 -11.42 13.19 5.14
N ASP A 149 -11.45 11.87 4.97
CA ASP A 149 -11.95 10.90 5.97
C ASP A 149 -10.84 10.28 6.83
N GLU A 150 -9.58 10.69 6.64
CA GLU A 150 -8.42 10.17 7.34
C GLU A 150 -7.87 11.20 8.33
N MET A 151 -7.34 10.71 9.47
CA MET A 151 -6.60 11.54 10.40
C MET A 151 -5.29 12.06 9.77
N ASP A 152 -4.89 13.29 10.08
CA ASP A 152 -3.55 13.79 9.71
C ASP A 152 -2.47 12.90 10.36
N ILE A 153 -1.46 12.54 9.58
CA ILE A 153 -0.35 11.68 10.04
C ILE A 153 0.40 12.29 11.22
N LYS A 154 0.45 13.63 11.32
CA LYS A 154 1.08 14.29 12.48
C LYS A 154 0.26 14.09 13.75
N ASP A 155 -1.07 14.12 13.65
CA ASP A 155 -1.95 13.88 14.80
C ASP A 155 -1.89 12.42 15.19
N LEU A 156 -1.88 11.49 14.21
CA LEU A 156 -1.66 10.07 14.46
C LEU A 156 -0.34 9.83 15.19
N GLU A 157 0.75 10.39 14.69
CA GLU A 157 2.08 10.27 15.31
C GLU A 157 2.08 10.81 16.75
N LYS A 158 1.43 11.95 16.98
CA LYS A 158 1.30 12.54 18.32
C LYS A 158 0.58 11.61 19.28
N ILE A 159 -0.51 10.98 18.86
CA ILE A 159 -1.25 10.02 19.72
C ILE A 159 -0.41 8.76 19.97
N LEU A 160 0.27 8.22 18.95
CA LEU A 160 1.15 7.06 19.10
C LEU A 160 2.35 7.30 20.04
N THR A 161 2.76 8.56 20.23
CA THR A 161 3.85 8.96 21.15
C THR A 161 3.37 9.31 22.55
N MET A 162 2.06 9.46 22.78
CA MET A 162 1.51 9.75 24.10
C MET A 162 1.60 8.56 25.05
N ASP A 163 1.77 8.86 26.33
CA ASP A 163 1.59 7.84 27.37
C ASP A 163 0.14 7.33 27.37
N LYS A 164 -0.03 6.03 27.53
CA LYS A 164 -1.35 5.37 27.48
C LYS A 164 -2.38 6.01 28.41
N GLU A 165 -1.95 6.52 29.55
CA GLU A 165 -2.81 7.21 30.53
C GLU A 165 -3.32 8.58 30.06
N MET A 166 -2.69 9.17 29.04
CA MET A 166 -3.05 10.46 28.45
C MET A 166 -3.91 10.34 27.21
N ILE A 167 -4.05 9.13 26.65
CA ILE A 167 -4.87 8.88 25.47
C ILE A 167 -6.34 8.93 25.88
N THR A 168 -7.10 9.80 25.25
CA THR A 168 -8.54 9.91 25.52
C THR A 168 -9.34 8.91 24.69
N SER A 169 -10.56 8.56 25.13
CA SER A 169 -11.47 7.73 24.35
C SER A 169 -11.79 8.34 22.97
N GLU A 170 -11.72 9.66 22.85
CA GLU A 170 -11.89 10.34 21.57
C GLU A 170 -10.69 10.08 20.63
N ASP A 171 -9.46 10.08 21.16
CA ASP A 171 -8.26 9.78 20.41
C ASP A 171 -8.25 8.32 19.94
N GLU A 172 -8.68 7.38 20.81
CA GLU A 172 -8.84 5.97 20.44
C GLU A 172 -9.83 5.79 19.28
N ILE A 173 -10.98 6.46 19.33
CA ILE A 173 -11.98 6.43 18.25
C ILE A 173 -11.42 7.01 16.96
N LYS A 174 -10.69 8.12 17.02
CA LYS A 174 -10.07 8.75 15.84
C LYS A 174 -9.05 7.82 15.17
N VAL A 175 -8.17 7.21 15.96
CA VAL A 175 -7.17 6.24 15.48
C VAL A 175 -7.83 5.00 14.90
N ALA A 176 -8.83 4.46 15.60
CA ALA A 176 -9.60 3.30 15.13
C ALA A 176 -10.28 3.59 13.78
N ASN A 177 -10.92 4.75 13.64
CA ASN A 177 -11.55 5.15 12.39
C ASN A 177 -10.55 5.33 11.26
N HIS A 178 -9.40 5.96 11.52
CA HIS A 178 -8.33 6.12 10.53
C HIS A 178 -7.88 4.77 9.97
N PHE A 179 -7.56 3.80 10.83
CA PHE A 179 -7.12 2.48 10.38
C PHE A 179 -8.25 1.69 9.72
N ARG A 180 -9.50 1.81 10.20
CA ARG A 180 -10.65 1.17 9.56
C ARG A 180 -10.85 1.64 8.13
N VAL A 181 -10.78 2.95 7.89
CA VAL A 181 -10.89 3.52 6.55
C VAL A 181 -9.76 3.00 5.65
N LYS A 182 -8.52 2.98 6.14
CA LYS A 182 -7.37 2.45 5.39
C LYS A 182 -7.49 0.96 5.07
N ILE A 183 -7.92 0.15 6.04
CA ILE A 183 -8.15 -1.29 5.85
C ILE A 183 -9.25 -1.51 4.79
N SER A 184 -10.35 -0.76 4.86
CA SER A 184 -11.45 -0.88 3.90
C SER A 184 -11.02 -0.51 2.48
N LYS A 185 -10.25 0.57 2.32
CA LYS A 185 -9.69 0.99 1.02
C LYS A 185 -8.74 -0.05 0.45
N GLU A 186 -7.85 -0.58 1.28
CA GLU A 186 -6.88 -1.57 0.84
C GLU A 186 -7.55 -2.91 0.50
N LYS A 187 -8.57 -3.31 1.26
CA LYS A 187 -9.40 -4.46 0.95
C LYS A 187 -10.07 -4.31 -0.42
N GLN A 188 -10.70 -3.18 -0.68
CA GLN A 188 -11.33 -2.90 -1.97
C GLN A 188 -10.30 -2.93 -3.11
N ARG A 189 -9.12 -2.34 -2.92
CA ARG A 189 -8.02 -2.38 -3.90
C ARG A 189 -7.61 -3.82 -4.23
N MET A 190 -7.49 -4.68 -3.22
CA MET A 190 -7.15 -6.10 -3.42
C MET A 190 -8.27 -6.85 -4.15
N GLU A 191 -9.54 -6.58 -3.81
CA GLU A 191 -10.71 -7.14 -4.50
C GLU A 191 -10.73 -6.74 -5.98
N ASP A 192 -10.54 -5.46 -6.28
CA ASP A 192 -10.51 -4.93 -7.65
C ASP A 192 -9.37 -5.54 -8.48
N ASN A 193 -8.24 -5.86 -7.85
CA ASN A 193 -7.09 -6.53 -8.49
C ASN A 193 -7.22 -8.06 -8.56
N GLY A 194 -8.26 -8.66 -7.99
CA GLY A 194 -8.43 -10.11 -7.91
C GLY A 194 -7.42 -10.81 -6.99
N GLU A 195 -6.84 -10.09 -6.03
CA GLU A 195 -5.89 -10.63 -5.06
C GLU A 195 -6.61 -11.39 -3.94
N ILE A 196 -5.96 -12.45 -3.41
CA ILE A 196 -6.52 -13.17 -2.25
C ILE A 196 -6.40 -12.30 -1.01
N ILE A 197 -7.53 -11.99 -0.40
CA ILE A 197 -7.57 -11.18 0.82
C ILE A 197 -7.03 -12.01 1.99
N ASN A 198 -5.91 -11.54 2.55
CA ASN A 198 -5.35 -12.05 3.78
C ASN A 198 -5.27 -10.90 4.78
N TYR A 199 -5.96 -11.06 5.91
CA TYR A 199 -6.05 -10.03 6.93
C TYR A 199 -4.68 -9.56 7.46
N LEU A 200 -3.75 -10.48 7.68
CA LEU A 200 -2.38 -10.15 8.10
C LEU A 200 -1.64 -9.26 7.07
N SER A 201 -1.90 -9.51 5.78
CA SER A 201 -1.34 -8.69 4.69
C SER A 201 -1.93 -7.29 4.69
N LEU A 202 -3.25 -7.16 4.93
CA LEU A 202 -3.92 -5.86 5.07
C LEU A 202 -3.34 -5.04 6.22
N VAL A 203 -3.20 -5.66 7.40
CA VAL A 203 -2.63 -4.98 8.57
C VAL A 203 -1.19 -4.55 8.32
N ARG A 204 -0.36 -5.40 7.72
CA ARG A 204 1.03 -5.05 7.36
C ARG A 204 1.10 -3.88 6.39
N GLU A 205 0.21 -3.85 5.42
CA GLU A 205 0.13 -2.80 4.42
C GLU A 205 -0.25 -1.45 5.04
N VAL A 206 -1.26 -1.45 5.90
CA VAL A 206 -1.77 -0.25 6.57
C VAL A 206 -0.80 0.28 7.63
N LEU A 207 -0.10 -0.61 8.35
CA LEU A 207 0.92 -0.24 9.34
C LEU A 207 2.30 0.06 8.73
N ASP A 208 2.47 -0.01 7.42
CA ASP A 208 3.71 0.37 6.78
C ASP A 208 3.91 1.90 6.83
N TYR A 209 4.53 2.37 7.92
CA TYR A 209 4.79 3.79 8.15
C TYR A 209 5.59 4.45 7.01
N ARG A 210 6.32 3.69 6.19
CA ARG A 210 7.07 4.21 5.05
C ARG A 210 6.14 4.81 4.00
N LYS A 211 4.87 4.40 3.96
CA LYS A 211 3.81 4.92 3.10
C LYS A 211 3.11 6.15 3.69
N TRP A 212 3.33 6.42 4.97
CA TRP A 212 2.76 7.60 5.64
C TRP A 212 3.54 8.88 5.35
N PHE A 213 4.74 8.74 4.80
CA PHE A 213 5.65 9.84 4.51
C PHE A 213 6.18 9.74 3.09
N GLU A 214 6.49 10.89 2.52
CA GLU A 214 7.12 11.01 1.22
C GLU A 214 8.45 11.76 1.29
N PHE A 215 9.38 11.35 0.45
CA PHE A 215 10.65 12.05 0.28
C PHE A 215 10.45 13.21 -0.70
N ARG A 216 10.85 14.41 -0.28
CA ARG A 216 10.90 15.60 -1.14
C ARG A 216 12.34 16.09 -1.22
N MET A 217 12.90 16.05 -2.40
CA MET A 217 14.22 16.61 -2.63
C MET A 217 14.10 18.11 -2.86
N LYS A 218 14.98 18.87 -2.21
CA LYS A 218 15.11 20.31 -2.38
C LYS A 218 16.48 20.68 -2.89
N TYR A 219 16.57 21.78 -3.58
CA TYR A 219 17.82 22.39 -4.01
C TYR A 219 17.84 23.87 -3.69
N SER A 220 19.04 24.41 -3.53
CA SER A 220 19.27 25.85 -3.42
C SER A 220 20.53 26.26 -4.18
N ARG A 221 20.58 27.52 -4.55
CA ARG A 221 21.78 28.19 -5.06
C ARG A 221 22.21 29.26 -4.08
N PRO A 222 23.48 29.74 -4.11
CA PRO A 222 23.90 30.83 -3.26
C PRO A 222 22.92 32.02 -3.35
N ASN A 223 22.53 32.55 -2.21
CA ASN A 223 21.61 33.67 -2.07
C ASN A 223 20.15 33.40 -2.53
N ASN A 224 19.79 32.17 -2.85
CA ASN A 224 18.41 31.79 -3.19
C ASN A 224 17.80 30.88 -2.11
N PRO A 225 16.49 31.03 -1.83
CA PRO A 225 15.81 30.14 -0.90
C PRO A 225 15.77 28.72 -1.44
N LYS A 226 15.71 27.74 -0.53
CA LYS A 226 15.50 26.32 -0.89
C LYS A 226 14.17 26.14 -1.61
N GLN A 227 14.19 25.39 -2.70
CA GLN A 227 13.04 25.10 -3.54
C GLN A 227 12.89 23.59 -3.73
N ASP A 228 11.65 23.10 -3.82
CA ASP A 228 11.40 21.70 -4.13
C ASP A 228 11.87 21.36 -5.54
N LEU A 229 12.60 20.27 -5.70
CA LEU A 229 13.02 19.75 -7.00
C LEU A 229 11.91 18.91 -7.62
N THR A 230 11.03 19.61 -8.32
CA THR A 230 9.96 18.94 -9.09
C THR A 230 10.49 18.45 -10.45
N ASN A 231 9.79 17.53 -11.10
CA ASN A 231 10.12 17.05 -12.45
C ASN A 231 10.26 18.22 -13.46
N ALA A 232 9.39 19.22 -13.38
CA ALA A 232 9.44 20.38 -14.25
C ALA A 232 10.70 21.21 -14.02
N ARG A 233 11.19 21.33 -12.80
CA ARG A 233 12.44 22.01 -12.47
C ARG A 233 13.66 21.22 -12.85
N PHE A 234 13.65 19.89 -12.56
CA PHE A 234 14.70 18.98 -12.96
C PHE A 234 14.93 18.99 -14.47
N ASN A 235 13.86 19.02 -15.26
CA ASN A 235 13.96 19.08 -16.71
C ASN A 235 14.62 20.35 -17.24
N ARG A 236 14.61 21.46 -16.47
CA ARG A 236 15.27 22.71 -16.82
C ARG A 236 16.75 22.76 -16.42
N PHE A 237 17.21 21.78 -15.66
CA PHE A 237 18.62 21.68 -15.30
C PHE A 237 19.50 21.37 -16.51
N SER A 238 20.70 21.89 -16.51
CA SER A 238 21.75 21.48 -17.45
C SER A 238 22.12 20.00 -17.25
N GLY A 239 22.84 19.40 -18.19
CA GLY A 239 23.30 18.01 -18.07
C GLY A 239 24.09 17.77 -16.79
N GLY A 240 25.05 18.65 -16.47
CA GLY A 240 25.82 18.56 -15.23
C GLY A 240 24.98 18.73 -13.97
N GLU A 241 24.03 19.70 -13.95
CA GLU A 241 23.11 19.87 -12.82
C GLU A 241 22.21 18.65 -12.59
N LYS A 242 21.72 18.02 -13.67
CA LYS A 242 20.95 16.78 -13.59
C LYS A 242 21.78 15.65 -13.00
N ALA A 243 23.01 15.50 -13.48
CA ALA A 243 23.92 14.51 -12.95
C ALA A 243 24.20 14.71 -11.46
N MET A 244 24.50 15.92 -11.02
CA MET A 244 24.67 16.23 -9.60
C MET A 244 23.42 15.93 -8.78
N ALA A 245 22.23 16.26 -9.30
CA ALA A 245 20.95 15.97 -8.65
C ALA A 245 20.67 14.45 -8.50
N MET A 246 21.30 13.61 -9.31
CA MET A 246 21.21 12.14 -9.20
C MET A 246 22.32 11.55 -8.34
N TYR A 247 23.57 11.95 -8.54
CA TYR A 247 24.71 11.33 -7.87
C TYR A 247 24.84 11.76 -6.41
N VAL A 248 24.54 13.01 -6.05
CA VAL A 248 24.64 13.49 -4.66
C VAL A 248 23.73 12.68 -3.71
N PRO A 249 22.42 12.48 -3.98
CA PRO A 249 21.58 11.63 -3.17
C PRO A 249 22.02 10.16 -3.16
N LEU A 250 22.48 9.64 -4.31
CA LEU A 250 22.97 8.28 -4.43
C LEU A 250 24.16 8.02 -3.51
N PHE A 251 25.20 8.87 -3.59
CA PHE A 251 26.39 8.74 -2.76
C PHE A 251 26.07 8.93 -1.27
N ALA A 252 25.18 9.87 -0.95
CA ALA A 252 24.71 10.07 0.41
C ALA A 252 24.00 8.83 0.95
N ALA A 253 23.12 8.18 0.14
CA ALA A 253 22.41 6.97 0.53
C ALA A 253 23.35 5.78 0.73
N VAL A 254 24.32 5.59 -0.17
CA VAL A 254 25.32 4.52 -0.08
C VAL A 254 26.20 4.72 1.17
N ASN A 255 26.67 5.95 1.42
CA ASN A 255 27.45 6.27 2.61
C ASN A 255 26.68 6.01 3.90
N ALA A 256 25.40 6.42 3.95
CA ALA A 256 24.54 6.17 5.09
C ALA A 256 24.32 4.65 5.32
N GLN A 257 24.30 3.86 4.26
CA GLN A 257 24.20 2.40 4.37
C GLN A 257 25.51 1.77 4.89
N TYR A 258 26.66 2.21 4.41
CA TYR A 258 27.95 1.74 4.90
C TYR A 258 28.19 2.10 6.38
N LYS A 259 27.74 3.26 6.83
CA LYS A 259 27.80 3.67 8.25
C LYS A 259 27.02 2.75 9.21
N LYS A 260 26.12 1.90 8.71
CA LYS A 260 25.41 0.89 9.52
C LYS A 260 26.20 -0.40 9.71
N ALA A 261 27.36 -0.53 9.07
CA ALA A 261 28.19 -1.72 9.22
C ALA A 261 28.68 -1.85 10.67
N LEU A 262 28.64 -3.08 11.20
CA LEU A 262 29.02 -3.37 12.60
C LEU A 262 30.52 -3.35 12.81
N LYS A 263 31.30 -3.50 11.74
CA LYS A 263 32.77 -3.50 11.78
C LYS A 263 33.30 -2.23 11.11
N GLU A 264 34.31 -1.62 11.69
CA GLU A 264 34.99 -0.47 11.08
C GLU A 264 35.72 -0.87 9.79
N ASP A 265 36.30 -2.06 9.78
CA ASP A 265 36.97 -2.66 8.62
C ASP A 265 35.95 -3.39 7.74
N HIS A 266 35.26 -2.66 6.87
CA HIS A 266 34.35 -3.18 5.90
C HIS A 266 34.60 -2.56 4.51
N PRO A 267 34.35 -3.31 3.41
CA PRO A 267 34.45 -2.77 2.05
C PRO A 267 33.51 -1.60 1.83
N ARG A 268 33.99 -0.56 1.17
CA ARG A 268 33.19 0.64 0.78
C ARG A 268 33.21 0.81 -0.74
N ILE A 269 32.88 -0.27 -1.46
CA ILE A 269 32.99 -0.34 -2.91
C ILE A 269 31.69 0.11 -3.57
N ILE A 270 31.80 1.02 -4.54
CA ILE A 270 30.72 1.37 -5.46
C ILE A 270 31.06 0.90 -6.89
N ALA A 271 30.09 0.38 -7.59
CA ALA A 271 30.22 0.01 -8.99
C ALA A 271 29.25 0.84 -9.82
N LEU A 272 29.78 1.55 -10.83
CA LEU A 272 28.98 2.43 -11.69
C LEU A 272 29.20 2.02 -13.14
N ASP A 273 28.11 1.67 -13.81
CA ASP A 273 28.11 1.44 -15.25
C ASP A 273 27.77 2.73 -15.99
N GLU A 274 28.41 2.96 -17.14
CA GLU A 274 28.32 4.20 -17.91
C GLU A 274 28.54 5.46 -17.04
N ALA A 275 29.47 5.39 -16.10
CA ALA A 275 29.71 6.43 -15.12
C ALA A 275 29.92 7.79 -15.80
N PHE A 276 29.15 8.78 -15.33
CA PHE A 276 29.25 10.18 -15.72
C PHE A 276 29.03 10.46 -17.21
N ALA A 277 28.28 9.59 -17.90
CA ALA A 277 27.95 9.79 -19.31
C ALA A 277 27.23 11.14 -19.52
N GLY A 278 27.73 11.95 -20.46
CA GLY A 278 27.16 13.26 -20.78
C GLY A 278 27.39 14.36 -19.74
N VAL A 279 28.29 14.14 -18.80
CA VAL A 279 28.73 15.12 -17.79
C VAL A 279 30.01 15.81 -18.26
N ASP A 280 30.09 17.12 -18.01
CA ASP A 280 31.31 17.90 -18.32
C ASP A 280 32.43 17.62 -17.29
N ASP A 281 33.68 17.88 -17.68
CA ASP A 281 34.90 17.57 -16.92
C ASP A 281 34.91 18.18 -15.50
N LYS A 282 34.38 19.40 -15.31
CA LYS A 282 34.38 20.06 -14.01
C LYS A 282 33.42 19.36 -13.04
N ASN A 283 32.27 18.93 -13.52
CA ASN A 283 31.31 18.18 -12.72
C ASN A 283 31.82 16.77 -12.44
N ILE A 284 32.52 16.13 -13.39
CA ILE A 284 33.19 14.85 -13.17
C ILE A 284 34.24 14.98 -12.05
N GLU A 285 35.10 16.03 -12.11
CA GLU A 285 36.07 16.27 -11.05
C GLU A 285 35.41 16.43 -9.66
N SER A 286 34.30 17.18 -9.58
CA SER A 286 33.52 17.31 -8.34
C SER A 286 32.95 15.97 -7.85
N MET A 287 32.50 15.10 -8.75
CA MET A 287 32.02 13.76 -8.40
C MET A 287 33.12 12.87 -7.86
N PHE A 288 34.31 12.89 -8.46
CA PHE A 288 35.46 12.18 -7.93
C PHE A 288 35.91 12.73 -6.56
N MET A 289 35.86 14.04 -6.34
CA MET A 289 36.11 14.63 -5.01
C MET A 289 35.13 14.08 -3.98
N MET A 290 33.84 14.00 -4.31
CA MET A 290 32.83 13.41 -3.40
C MET A 290 33.10 11.93 -3.11
N VAL A 291 33.48 11.15 -4.09
CA VAL A 291 33.82 9.72 -3.93
C VAL A 291 35.01 9.56 -2.98
N GLU A 292 36.05 10.37 -3.15
CA GLU A 292 37.22 10.39 -2.26
C GLU A 292 36.89 10.90 -0.84
N ASP A 293 36.10 11.98 -0.71
CA ASP A 293 35.69 12.55 0.58
C ASP A 293 34.82 11.58 1.39
N LEU A 294 34.07 10.73 0.70
CA LEU A 294 33.26 9.67 1.30
C LEU A 294 34.05 8.38 1.52
N ASP A 295 35.32 8.36 1.18
CA ASP A 295 36.22 7.20 1.32
C ASP A 295 35.64 5.94 0.62
N PHE A 296 35.19 6.09 -0.61
CA PHE A 296 34.71 4.98 -1.43
C PHE A 296 35.83 4.43 -2.31
N ASP A 297 35.96 3.11 -2.30
CA ASP A 297 36.57 2.40 -3.42
C ASP A 297 35.59 2.29 -4.57
N TYR A 298 36.05 2.36 -5.81
CA TYR A 298 35.14 2.37 -6.94
C TYR A 298 35.61 1.52 -8.11
N ILE A 299 34.62 0.94 -8.82
CA ILE A 299 34.76 0.30 -10.11
C ILE A 299 33.84 1.05 -11.05
N MET A 300 34.41 1.65 -12.10
CA MET A 300 33.64 2.44 -13.05
C MET A 300 33.90 1.94 -14.46
N ASN A 301 32.82 1.77 -15.23
CA ASN A 301 32.86 1.54 -16.66
C ASN A 301 32.42 2.83 -17.38
N SER A 302 33.16 3.26 -18.38
CA SER A 302 32.83 4.43 -19.19
C SER A 302 33.50 4.36 -20.56
N GLN A 303 32.87 4.93 -21.57
CA GLN A 303 33.40 4.98 -22.93
C GLN A 303 34.47 6.08 -23.11
N VAL A 304 34.43 7.14 -22.31
CA VAL A 304 35.20 8.38 -22.51
C VAL A 304 35.99 8.80 -21.26
N LEU A 305 35.74 8.15 -20.13
CA LEU A 305 36.30 8.57 -18.86
C LEU A 305 37.69 7.99 -18.64
N TRP A 306 38.71 8.83 -18.62
CA TRP A 306 40.08 8.42 -18.28
C TRP A 306 40.39 8.52 -16.78
N GLY A 307 39.60 9.24 -16.00
CA GLY A 307 39.71 9.32 -14.53
C GLY A 307 40.98 10.02 -14.01
N CYS A 308 41.75 10.67 -14.85
CA CYS A 308 42.99 11.37 -14.46
C CYS A 308 42.68 12.78 -13.92
N TYR A 309 42.00 12.86 -12.78
CA TYR A 309 41.66 14.11 -12.11
C TYR A 309 42.58 14.32 -10.88
N ARG A 310 42.74 15.58 -10.45
CA ARG A 310 43.61 15.93 -9.32
C ARG A 310 43.16 15.30 -7.98
N SER A 311 41.86 15.08 -7.84
CA SER A 311 41.22 14.44 -6.68
C SER A 311 41.54 12.94 -6.60
N VAL A 312 41.82 12.27 -7.72
CA VAL A 312 42.06 10.83 -7.78
C VAL A 312 43.48 10.47 -7.39
N LYS A 313 43.68 9.90 -6.21
CA LYS A 313 45.00 9.57 -5.69
C LYS A 313 45.59 8.31 -6.30
N ARG A 314 44.75 7.32 -6.57
CA ARG A 314 45.17 6.02 -7.12
C ARG A 314 44.13 5.55 -8.14
N LEU A 315 44.57 5.16 -9.32
CA LEU A 315 43.72 4.70 -10.38
C LEU A 315 44.40 3.57 -11.14
N ARG A 316 43.62 2.54 -11.48
CA ARG A 316 44.01 1.52 -12.43
C ARG A 316 43.01 1.57 -13.60
N ILE A 317 43.53 1.79 -14.80
CA ILE A 317 42.74 1.83 -16.02
C ILE A 317 42.97 0.53 -16.78
N CYS A 318 41.87 -0.12 -17.23
CA CYS A 318 41.90 -1.27 -18.11
C CYS A 318 41.09 -0.91 -19.34
N GLU A 319 41.73 -0.87 -20.50
CA GLU A 319 41.05 -0.67 -21.78
C GLU A 319 40.57 -2.02 -22.30
N LEU A 320 39.28 -2.11 -22.63
CA LEU A 320 38.67 -3.30 -23.24
C LEU A 320 38.69 -3.15 -24.75
N LEU A 321 39.53 -3.95 -25.43
CA LEU A 321 39.61 -3.97 -26.86
C LEU A 321 38.96 -5.22 -27.42
N ARG A 322 37.95 -5.04 -28.28
CA ARG A 322 37.32 -6.14 -28.99
C ARG A 322 37.68 -6.05 -30.48
N PRO A 323 38.56 -6.92 -30.96
CA PRO A 323 38.85 -6.96 -32.41
C PRO A 323 37.62 -7.29 -33.24
N LEU A 324 37.54 -6.70 -34.42
CA LEU A 324 36.46 -7.00 -35.37
C LEU A 324 36.41 -8.51 -35.63
N ASN A 325 35.25 -9.10 -35.52
CA ASN A 325 34.97 -10.55 -35.67
C ASN A 325 35.51 -11.46 -34.59
N SER A 326 35.94 -10.94 -33.43
CA SER A 326 36.27 -11.75 -32.26
C SER A 326 35.04 -12.04 -31.39
N SER A 327 34.91 -13.27 -30.92
CA SER A 327 33.90 -13.67 -29.92
C SER A 327 34.38 -13.45 -28.47
N VAL A 328 35.64 -13.06 -28.29
CA VAL A 328 36.30 -12.86 -26.99
C VAL A 328 36.81 -11.43 -26.90
N ILE A 329 36.66 -10.83 -25.73
CA ILE A 329 37.23 -9.52 -25.38
C ILE A 329 38.67 -9.72 -24.88
#